data_1758b12edb3819c6b4938f81307d06af
#
_entry.id   1758b12edb3819c6b4938f81307d06af
#
_cell.length_a   1.000
_cell.length_b   1.000
_cell.length_c   1.000
_cell.angle_alpha   90.00
_cell.angle_beta   90.00
_cell.angle_gamma   90.00
#
_symmetry.space_group_name_H-M   'P 1'
#
loop_
_entity.id
_entity.type
_entity.pdbx_description
1 polymer ?
#
loop_
_entity_poly.entity_id
_entity_poly.type
_entity_poly.pdbx_seq_one_letter_code
_entity_poly.pdbx_strand_id
1 'polypeptide(L)'
;MGEAARVVGAEDGDLLALALRAMADGVAIVERDGRIRFVNRALAEAWGVPVPAILGRLASDFVRLPGSAAPLDTVLAVAEQGCWRGDLNRAGTDSPRGAWDVTLSRLAGTDMLVGVFRDCSERQQLDQVRADFLSMITHDIKAPLTVILGYTELLTDAESRPADMPPDILAHIRESGEKIHALVSNFLDVSRIEAGRLVLDRRLVDLGGVVAQAVDQHAWSARRKGLELSVEPGRLPAVVADESQMERVVGNLVGNAIKYTAAGGAVRVTTGRQNGHVTVAVRDTGRGIPAHELPHLFEKFRRVRDKHRTEGTGLGLFIAKTIVEAHGGHIRVESAPGAGSTFTVLLPA
;
A
#
# COMPACT_ATOMS: atom_id res chain seq x y z
N MET A 1 -37.28 44.85 -5.91
CA MET A 1 -36.10 43.99 -5.72
C MET A 1 -35.66 43.49 -7.09
N GLY A 2 -34.88 44.30 -7.77
CA GLY A 2 -34.38 44.03 -9.10
C GLY A 2 -33.06 44.76 -9.23
N GLU A 3 -31.92 44.10 -8.89
CA GLU A 3 -30.58 44.65 -9.14
C GLU A 3 -29.51 43.64 -8.83
N ALA A 4 -29.39 42.61 -9.65
CA ALA A 4 -28.20 41.74 -9.65
C ALA A 4 -28.04 41.03 -11.01
N ALA A 5 -28.51 41.61 -12.11
CA ALA A 5 -28.22 41.13 -13.46
C ALA A 5 -27.54 42.25 -14.24
N ARG A 6 -26.42 42.80 -13.73
CA ARG A 6 -25.56 43.70 -14.49
C ARG A 6 -24.40 42.94 -15.08
N VAL A 7 -24.54 42.67 -16.38
CA VAL A 7 -23.56 42.99 -17.41
C VAL A 7 -22.13 42.53 -17.09
N VAL A 8 -21.83 41.31 -17.49
CA VAL A 8 -20.47 40.96 -17.83
C VAL A 8 -20.15 41.72 -19.11
N GLY A 9 -19.32 42.77 -19.06
CA GLY A 9 -18.81 43.50 -20.22
C GLY A 9 -17.92 42.58 -21.08
N ALA A 10 -17.60 43.00 -22.30
CA ALA A 10 -16.75 42.23 -23.20
C ALA A 10 -15.39 41.89 -22.56
N GLU A 11 -14.81 42.78 -21.73
CA GLU A 11 -13.57 42.57 -20.98
C GLU A 11 -13.75 41.51 -19.88
N ASP A 12 -14.91 41.42 -19.23
CA ASP A 12 -15.21 40.39 -18.21
C ASP A 12 -15.42 39.01 -18.86
N GLY A 13 -15.94 38.96 -20.09
CA GLY A 13 -16.08 37.74 -20.89
C GLY A 13 -14.72 37.11 -21.22
N ASP A 14 -13.75 37.95 -21.61
CA ASP A 14 -12.37 37.51 -21.91
C ASP A 14 -11.65 37.03 -20.63
N LEU A 15 -11.87 37.73 -19.52
CA LEU A 15 -11.28 37.30 -18.21
C LEU A 15 -11.85 35.96 -17.74
N LEU A 16 -13.17 35.76 -17.88
CA LEU A 16 -13.85 34.52 -17.53
C LEU A 16 -13.35 33.35 -18.41
N ALA A 17 -13.22 33.59 -19.72
CA ALA A 17 -12.68 32.61 -20.65
C ALA A 17 -11.21 32.24 -20.31
N LEU A 18 -10.40 33.23 -19.93
CA LEU A 18 -9.02 33.01 -19.48
C LEU A 18 -8.97 32.23 -18.16
N ALA A 19 -9.84 32.56 -17.21
CA ALA A 19 -9.95 31.85 -15.93
C ALA A 19 -10.34 30.38 -16.15
N LEU A 20 -11.33 30.10 -16.97
CA LEU A 20 -11.73 28.71 -17.28
C LEU A 20 -10.62 27.92 -17.98
N ARG A 21 -9.81 28.58 -18.81
CA ARG A 21 -8.63 27.94 -19.47
C ARG A 21 -7.50 27.69 -18.52
N ALA A 22 -7.35 28.50 -17.47
CA ALA A 22 -6.27 28.38 -16.47
C ALA A 22 -6.60 27.42 -15.32
N MET A 23 -7.86 26.96 -15.20
CA MET A 23 -8.26 26.03 -14.14
C MET A 23 -7.52 24.71 -14.28
N ALA A 24 -7.05 24.16 -13.15
CA ALA A 24 -6.46 22.83 -13.05
C ALA A 24 -7.54 21.73 -13.16
N ASP A 25 -8.74 22.00 -12.62
CA ASP A 25 -9.89 21.10 -12.79
C ASP A 25 -10.35 21.14 -14.24
N GLY A 26 -10.78 19.99 -14.77
CA GLY A 26 -11.37 19.89 -16.09
C GLY A 26 -12.74 20.58 -16.12
N VAL A 27 -13.03 21.32 -17.18
CA VAL A 27 -14.35 21.97 -17.39
C VAL A 27 -14.87 21.63 -18.77
N ALA A 28 -16.13 21.18 -18.85
CA ALA A 28 -16.84 21.01 -20.09
C ALA A 28 -18.21 21.72 -20.03
N ILE A 29 -18.67 22.25 -21.14
CA ILE A 29 -20.05 22.71 -21.32
C ILE A 29 -20.68 21.81 -22.38
N VAL A 30 -21.80 21.19 -22.02
CA VAL A 30 -22.53 20.28 -22.90
C VAL A 30 -23.94 20.76 -23.15
N GLU A 31 -24.45 20.52 -24.36
CA GLU A 31 -25.83 20.72 -24.71
C GLU A 31 -26.72 19.65 -24.06
N ARG A 32 -28.03 19.86 -24.10
CA ARG A 32 -29.01 18.92 -23.56
C ARG A 32 -28.95 17.53 -24.18
N ASP A 33 -28.54 17.42 -25.44
CA ASP A 33 -28.33 16.17 -26.16
C ASP A 33 -26.97 15.49 -25.85
N GLY A 34 -26.19 16.05 -24.92
CA GLY A 34 -24.89 15.54 -24.52
C GLY A 34 -23.73 15.97 -25.43
N ARG A 35 -23.93 16.84 -26.41
CA ARG A 35 -22.84 17.33 -27.27
C ARG A 35 -22.00 18.38 -26.59
N ILE A 36 -20.68 18.22 -26.69
CA ILE A 36 -19.69 19.09 -26.05
C ILE A 36 -19.53 20.38 -26.88
N ARG A 37 -19.84 21.51 -26.26
CA ARG A 37 -19.67 22.85 -26.85
C ARG A 37 -18.39 23.56 -26.43
N PHE A 38 -17.91 23.24 -25.24
CA PHE A 38 -16.67 23.78 -24.70
C PHE A 38 -15.97 22.73 -23.87
N VAL A 39 -14.65 22.74 -23.93
CA VAL A 39 -13.77 21.98 -23.04
C VAL A 39 -12.54 22.83 -22.77
N ASN A 40 -12.08 22.89 -21.51
CA ASN A 40 -10.85 23.57 -21.21
C ASN A 40 -9.63 22.69 -21.53
N ARG A 41 -8.44 23.30 -21.50
CA ARG A 41 -7.19 22.62 -21.82
C ARG A 41 -6.90 21.44 -20.87
N ALA A 42 -7.16 21.62 -19.57
CA ALA A 42 -6.91 20.60 -18.55
C ALA A 42 -7.70 19.30 -18.86
N LEU A 43 -8.98 19.41 -19.21
CA LEU A 43 -9.80 18.25 -19.52
C LEU A 43 -9.41 17.59 -20.85
N ALA A 44 -9.05 18.37 -21.85
CA ALA A 44 -8.58 17.86 -23.14
C ALA A 44 -7.27 17.07 -23.00
N GLU A 45 -6.30 17.59 -22.24
CA GLU A 45 -5.05 16.91 -21.92
C GLU A 45 -5.29 15.62 -21.14
N ALA A 46 -6.20 15.64 -20.17
CA ALA A 46 -6.54 14.48 -19.38
C ALA A 46 -7.25 13.38 -20.18
N TRP A 47 -8.06 13.75 -21.16
CA TRP A 47 -8.63 12.79 -22.11
C TRP A 47 -7.63 12.34 -23.19
N GLY A 48 -6.51 13.06 -23.34
CA GLY A 48 -5.50 12.79 -24.36
C GLY A 48 -5.99 13.06 -25.78
N VAL A 49 -6.95 13.98 -25.94
CA VAL A 49 -7.57 14.32 -27.22
C VAL A 49 -7.52 15.84 -27.40
N PRO A 50 -7.07 16.35 -28.56
CA PRO A 50 -7.01 17.78 -28.80
C PRO A 50 -8.41 18.41 -28.85
N VAL A 51 -8.57 19.64 -28.31
CA VAL A 51 -9.84 20.35 -28.21
C VAL A 51 -10.68 20.32 -29.50
N PRO A 52 -10.10 20.56 -30.69
CA PRO A 52 -10.91 20.54 -31.94
C PRO A 52 -11.56 19.18 -32.25
N ALA A 53 -10.97 18.10 -31.78
CA ALA A 53 -11.48 16.74 -31.99
C ALA A 53 -12.53 16.31 -30.93
N ILE A 54 -12.74 17.14 -29.91
CA ILE A 54 -13.73 16.91 -28.84
C ILE A 54 -15.02 17.67 -29.13
N LEU A 55 -14.92 18.88 -29.67
CA LEU A 55 -16.06 19.75 -29.89
C LEU A 55 -17.10 19.14 -30.85
N GLY A 56 -18.37 19.21 -30.46
CA GLY A 56 -19.51 18.65 -31.21
C GLY A 56 -19.72 17.14 -31.02
N ARG A 57 -18.80 16.43 -30.38
CA ARG A 57 -18.97 15.00 -30.05
C ARG A 57 -19.82 14.82 -28.79
N LEU A 58 -20.29 13.60 -28.57
CA LEU A 58 -21.06 13.25 -27.39
C LEU A 58 -20.11 13.06 -26.20
N ALA A 59 -20.51 13.52 -25.02
CA ALA A 59 -19.76 13.34 -23.79
C ALA A 59 -19.59 11.85 -23.44
N SER A 60 -20.54 10.99 -23.82
CA SER A 60 -20.49 9.53 -23.68
C SER A 60 -19.32 8.87 -24.43
N ASP A 61 -18.74 9.54 -25.44
CA ASP A 61 -17.55 9.04 -26.14
C ASP A 61 -16.30 9.10 -25.26
N PHE A 62 -16.29 9.95 -24.24
CA PHE A 62 -15.13 10.23 -23.40
C PHE A 62 -15.27 9.75 -21.97
N VAL A 63 -16.51 9.71 -21.43
CA VAL A 63 -16.76 9.33 -20.03
C VAL A 63 -17.96 8.39 -19.89
N ARG A 64 -17.95 7.57 -18.83
CA ARG A 64 -19.02 6.64 -18.49
C ARG A 64 -19.18 6.50 -16.97
N LEU A 65 -20.33 6.02 -16.51
CA LEU A 65 -20.57 5.67 -15.12
C LEU A 65 -19.75 4.43 -14.72
N PRO A 66 -19.08 4.43 -13.55
CA PRO A 66 -18.35 3.26 -13.07
C PRO A 66 -19.29 2.09 -12.78
N GLY A 67 -18.92 0.89 -13.24
CA GLY A 67 -19.63 -0.35 -12.94
C GLY A 67 -21.06 -0.45 -13.51
N SER A 68 -21.48 0.48 -14.37
CA SER A 68 -22.84 0.55 -14.90
C SER A 68 -22.88 0.56 -16.42
N ALA A 69 -23.84 -0.18 -16.99
CA ALA A 69 -24.23 -0.05 -18.40
C ALA A 69 -25.24 1.09 -18.64
N ALA A 70 -25.61 1.84 -17.59
CA ALA A 70 -26.55 2.95 -17.72
C ALA A 70 -25.98 4.05 -18.63
N PRO A 71 -26.77 4.55 -19.58
CA PRO A 71 -26.33 5.61 -20.48
C PRO A 71 -26.09 6.92 -19.70
N LEU A 72 -25.11 7.71 -20.14
CA LEU A 72 -24.80 9.01 -19.58
C LEU A 72 -26.02 9.97 -19.64
N ASP A 73 -26.94 9.71 -20.53
CA ASP A 73 -28.20 10.45 -20.69
C ASP A 73 -29.02 10.51 -19.38
N THR A 74 -28.96 9.47 -18.55
CA THR A 74 -29.62 9.46 -17.22
C THR A 74 -28.99 10.50 -16.29
N VAL A 75 -27.67 10.68 -16.35
CA VAL A 75 -26.94 11.68 -15.58
C VAL A 75 -27.27 13.08 -16.04
N LEU A 76 -27.33 13.29 -17.37
CA LEU A 76 -27.69 14.57 -17.97
C LEU A 76 -29.13 14.97 -17.61
N ALA A 77 -30.07 14.01 -17.65
CA ALA A 77 -31.46 14.25 -17.28
C ALA A 77 -31.65 14.66 -15.81
N VAL A 78 -30.86 14.08 -14.89
CA VAL A 78 -30.86 14.48 -13.47
C VAL A 78 -30.25 15.86 -13.29
N ALA A 79 -29.16 16.15 -13.99
CA ALA A 79 -28.49 17.46 -13.92
C ALA A 79 -29.36 18.62 -14.47
N GLU A 80 -30.25 18.36 -15.44
CA GLU A 80 -31.23 19.32 -15.93
C GLU A 80 -32.21 19.79 -14.85
N GLN A 81 -32.55 18.93 -13.88
CA GLN A 81 -33.46 19.22 -12.78
C GLN A 81 -32.80 19.99 -11.64
N GLY A 82 -31.46 20.14 -11.66
CA GLY A 82 -30.70 20.85 -10.63
C GLY A 82 -29.20 20.64 -10.76
N CYS A 83 -28.66 19.81 -9.90
CA CYS A 83 -27.24 19.45 -9.88
C CYS A 83 -27.09 17.93 -9.71
N TRP A 84 -26.20 17.34 -10.48
CA TRP A 84 -25.78 15.98 -10.29
C TRP A 84 -24.32 15.97 -9.85
N ARG A 85 -23.97 15.10 -8.90
CA ARG A 85 -22.60 14.83 -8.49
C ARG A 85 -22.35 13.34 -8.38
N GLY A 86 -21.23 12.90 -8.88
CA GLY A 86 -20.82 11.49 -8.81
C GLY A 86 -19.54 11.23 -9.56
N ASP A 87 -19.13 9.98 -9.52
CA ASP A 87 -17.91 9.54 -10.20
C ASP A 87 -18.18 9.18 -11.66
N LEU A 88 -17.28 9.58 -12.54
CA LEU A 88 -17.24 9.14 -13.92
C LEU A 88 -15.85 8.58 -14.26
N ASN A 89 -15.82 7.55 -15.09
CA ASN A 89 -14.58 6.96 -15.59
C ASN A 89 -14.36 7.34 -17.05
N ARG A 90 -13.12 7.34 -17.50
CA ARG A 90 -12.78 7.49 -18.90
C ARG A 90 -13.38 6.35 -19.72
N ALA A 91 -14.03 6.66 -20.83
CA ALA A 91 -14.56 5.64 -21.73
C ALA A 91 -13.42 4.78 -22.32
N GLY A 92 -13.66 3.46 -22.42
CA GLY A 92 -12.69 2.51 -22.96
C GLY A 92 -11.62 2.01 -21.96
N THR A 93 -11.66 2.44 -20.70
CA THR A 93 -10.75 1.93 -19.66
C THR A 93 -11.52 1.51 -18.41
N ASP A 94 -11.25 0.31 -17.90
CA ASP A 94 -11.72 -0.15 -16.56
C ASP A 94 -10.67 0.14 -15.48
N SER A 95 -9.63 0.89 -15.85
CA SER A 95 -8.56 1.26 -14.92
C SER A 95 -9.02 2.39 -13.99
N PRO A 96 -8.66 2.37 -12.71
CA PRO A 96 -8.84 3.50 -11.80
C PRO A 96 -8.06 4.75 -12.22
N ARG A 97 -7.15 4.63 -13.19
CA ARG A 97 -6.50 5.77 -13.85
C ARG A 97 -7.51 6.43 -14.79
N GLY A 98 -7.93 7.65 -14.47
CA GLY A 98 -8.93 8.41 -15.23
C GLY A 98 -10.34 8.36 -14.60
N ALA A 99 -10.38 8.26 -13.26
CA ALA A 99 -11.58 8.48 -12.46
C ALA A 99 -11.72 9.96 -12.09
N TRP A 100 -12.94 10.46 -12.22
CA TRP A 100 -13.27 11.85 -12.04
C TRP A 100 -14.41 12.01 -11.03
N ASP A 101 -14.25 12.84 -9.99
CA ASP A 101 -15.38 13.40 -9.23
C ASP A 101 -15.97 14.53 -10.08
N VAL A 102 -17.19 14.34 -10.57
CA VAL A 102 -17.82 15.25 -11.51
C VAL A 102 -19.04 15.88 -10.90
N THR A 103 -19.11 17.21 -11.02
CA THR A 103 -20.30 17.98 -10.71
C THR A 103 -20.87 18.54 -12.00
N LEU A 104 -22.11 18.17 -12.33
CA LEU A 104 -22.86 18.71 -13.47
C LEU A 104 -23.96 19.61 -12.95
N SER A 105 -24.05 20.81 -13.47
CA SER A 105 -25.06 21.79 -13.07
C SER A 105 -25.64 22.50 -14.32
N ARG A 106 -26.92 22.85 -14.27
CA ARG A 106 -27.54 23.62 -15.31
C ARG A 106 -26.98 25.06 -15.31
N LEU A 107 -26.61 25.56 -16.49
CA LEU A 107 -26.19 26.94 -16.64
C LEU A 107 -27.44 27.85 -16.71
N ALA A 108 -27.58 28.71 -15.70
CA ALA A 108 -28.76 29.55 -15.56
C ALA A 108 -29.08 30.38 -16.82
N GLY A 109 -30.33 30.35 -17.25
CA GLY A 109 -30.79 31.10 -18.46
C GLY A 109 -30.45 30.41 -19.79
N THR A 110 -29.96 29.19 -19.76
CA THR A 110 -29.63 28.40 -20.96
C THR A 110 -30.11 26.96 -20.85
N ASP A 111 -30.10 26.24 -21.97
CA ASP A 111 -30.32 24.78 -22.00
C ASP A 111 -29.01 24.00 -21.98
N MET A 112 -27.95 24.59 -21.42
CA MET A 112 -26.64 23.95 -21.32
C MET A 112 -26.34 23.49 -19.90
N LEU A 113 -25.51 22.45 -19.78
CA LEU A 113 -24.95 21.96 -18.54
C LEU A 113 -23.46 22.28 -18.48
N VAL A 114 -22.99 22.72 -17.33
CA VAL A 114 -21.57 22.85 -17.04
C VAL A 114 -21.11 21.67 -16.16
N GLY A 115 -20.07 20.99 -16.59
CA GLY A 115 -19.41 19.90 -15.88
C GLY A 115 -18.05 20.34 -15.37
N VAL A 116 -17.81 20.15 -14.08
CA VAL A 116 -16.48 20.30 -13.45
C VAL A 116 -15.97 18.91 -13.12
N PHE A 117 -14.79 18.59 -13.63
CA PHE A 117 -14.14 17.29 -13.53
C PHE A 117 -12.90 17.44 -12.67
N ARG A 118 -12.90 16.84 -11.49
CA ARG A 118 -11.74 16.78 -10.60
C ARG A 118 -11.12 15.41 -10.69
N ASP A 119 -9.83 15.33 -11.01
CA ASP A 119 -9.11 14.07 -11.00
C ASP A 119 -9.03 13.53 -9.57
N CYS A 120 -9.63 12.38 -9.34
CA CYS A 120 -9.60 11.66 -8.07
C CYS A 120 -8.86 10.32 -8.18
N SER A 121 -8.12 10.11 -9.27
CA SER A 121 -7.43 8.85 -9.54
C SER A 121 -6.46 8.47 -8.43
N GLU A 122 -5.68 9.41 -7.92
CA GLU A 122 -4.73 9.16 -6.82
C GLU A 122 -5.47 8.77 -5.53
N ARG A 123 -6.52 9.50 -5.19
CA ARG A 123 -7.35 9.20 -4.02
C ARG A 123 -8.03 7.84 -4.13
N GLN A 124 -8.61 7.52 -5.28
CA GLN A 124 -9.24 6.22 -5.50
C GLN A 124 -8.23 5.07 -5.48
N GLN A 125 -7.01 5.28 -6.02
CA GLN A 125 -5.93 4.30 -5.91
C GLN A 125 -5.55 4.03 -4.46
N LEU A 126 -5.44 5.08 -3.64
CA LEU A 126 -5.15 4.93 -2.21
C LEU A 126 -6.28 4.21 -1.48
N ASP A 127 -7.53 4.57 -1.75
CA ASP A 127 -8.70 3.93 -1.15
C ASP A 127 -8.81 2.45 -1.57
N GLN A 128 -8.50 2.13 -2.84
CA GLN A 128 -8.47 0.74 -3.32
C GLN A 128 -7.35 -0.07 -2.65
N VAL A 129 -6.13 0.47 -2.58
CA VAL A 129 -5.01 -0.17 -1.87
C VAL A 129 -5.38 -0.43 -0.41
N ARG A 130 -6.09 0.51 0.22
CA ARG A 130 -6.57 0.37 1.60
C ARG A 130 -7.64 -0.71 1.75
N ALA A 131 -8.59 -0.78 0.82
CA ALA A 131 -9.63 -1.81 0.79
C ALA A 131 -9.04 -3.21 0.54
N ASP A 132 -8.16 -3.34 -0.44
CA ASP A 132 -7.46 -4.59 -0.75
C ASP A 132 -6.64 -5.08 0.46
N PHE A 133 -6.01 -4.16 1.15
CA PHE A 133 -5.26 -4.44 2.37
C PHE A 133 -6.16 -4.98 3.51
N LEU A 134 -7.28 -4.33 3.80
CA LEU A 134 -8.22 -4.80 4.82
C LEU A 134 -8.77 -6.19 4.48
N SER A 135 -9.07 -6.44 3.21
CA SER A 135 -9.49 -7.74 2.71
C SER A 135 -8.42 -8.81 2.92
N MET A 136 -7.15 -8.48 2.61
CA MET A 136 -6.02 -9.38 2.78
C MET A 136 -5.78 -9.71 4.27
N ILE A 137 -5.81 -8.72 5.17
CA ILE A 137 -5.65 -8.95 6.62
C ILE A 137 -6.76 -9.86 7.13
N THR A 138 -8.00 -9.59 6.73
CA THR A 138 -9.15 -10.41 7.15
C THR A 138 -8.97 -11.86 6.71
N HIS A 139 -8.51 -12.09 5.48
CA HIS A 139 -8.19 -13.42 4.98
C HIS A 139 -7.05 -14.08 5.77
N ASP A 140 -5.96 -13.35 6.01
CA ASP A 140 -4.76 -13.88 6.67
C ASP A 140 -4.99 -14.13 8.18
N ILE A 141 -5.94 -13.44 8.83
CA ILE A 141 -6.39 -13.74 10.19
C ILE A 141 -7.34 -14.95 10.20
N LYS A 142 -8.23 -15.06 9.21
CA LYS A 142 -9.23 -16.13 9.17
C LYS A 142 -8.59 -17.52 9.07
N ALA A 143 -7.52 -17.67 8.31
CA ALA A 143 -6.86 -18.97 8.11
C ALA A 143 -6.31 -19.56 9.43
N PRO A 144 -5.44 -18.89 10.21
CA PRO A 144 -4.97 -19.41 11.50
C PRO A 144 -6.09 -19.52 12.54
N LEU A 145 -7.09 -18.65 12.50
CA LEU A 145 -8.26 -18.77 13.40
C LEU A 145 -9.05 -20.06 13.12
N THR A 146 -9.25 -20.41 11.85
CA THR A 146 -9.89 -21.67 11.47
C THR A 146 -9.12 -22.89 11.99
N VAL A 147 -7.77 -22.84 11.96
CA VAL A 147 -6.93 -23.90 12.53
C VAL A 147 -7.13 -24.03 14.04
N ILE A 148 -7.14 -22.90 14.78
CA ILE A 148 -7.37 -22.89 16.22
C ILE A 148 -8.74 -23.49 16.53
N LEU A 149 -9.81 -23.01 15.88
CA LEU A 149 -11.17 -23.47 16.12
C LEU A 149 -11.32 -24.97 15.79
N GLY A 150 -10.81 -25.41 14.66
CA GLY A 150 -10.89 -26.83 14.28
C GLY A 150 -10.17 -27.75 15.26
N TYR A 151 -8.97 -27.39 15.74
CA TYR A 151 -8.28 -28.19 16.76
C TYR A 151 -8.95 -28.10 18.13
N THR A 152 -9.55 -26.98 18.51
CA THR A 152 -10.30 -26.85 19.77
C THR A 152 -11.58 -27.69 19.74
N GLU A 153 -12.29 -27.77 18.63
CA GLU A 153 -13.45 -28.67 18.45
C GLU A 153 -13.03 -30.12 18.61
N LEU A 154 -11.93 -30.56 17.95
CA LEU A 154 -11.40 -31.92 18.09
C LEU A 154 -10.96 -32.25 19.52
N LEU A 155 -10.53 -31.27 20.32
CA LEU A 155 -10.13 -31.47 21.71
C LEU A 155 -11.32 -31.53 22.67
N THR A 156 -12.42 -30.84 22.34
CA THR A 156 -13.62 -30.75 23.21
C THR A 156 -14.64 -31.86 22.96
N ASP A 157 -14.70 -32.39 21.74
CA ASP A 157 -15.61 -33.46 21.38
C ASP A 157 -14.99 -34.84 21.65
N ALA A 158 -15.29 -35.44 22.77
CA ALA A 158 -14.77 -36.72 23.22
C ALA A 158 -15.24 -37.89 22.32
N GLU A 159 -16.41 -37.77 21.65
CA GLU A 159 -16.95 -38.80 20.77
C GLU A 159 -16.35 -38.76 19.36
N SER A 160 -15.97 -37.59 18.88
CA SER A 160 -15.36 -37.39 17.56
C SER A 160 -13.82 -37.41 17.58
N ARG A 161 -13.21 -37.78 18.69
CA ARG A 161 -11.74 -37.79 18.85
C ARG A 161 -11.10 -38.88 17.98
N PRO A 162 -10.34 -38.52 16.92
CA PRO A 162 -9.67 -39.51 16.08
C PRO A 162 -8.65 -40.31 16.91
N ALA A 163 -8.56 -41.63 16.65
CA ALA A 163 -7.56 -42.50 17.29
C ALA A 163 -6.10 -42.05 16.98
N ASP A 164 -5.91 -41.40 15.82
CA ASP A 164 -4.62 -40.90 15.32
C ASP A 164 -4.53 -39.37 15.46
N MET A 165 -4.75 -38.84 16.66
CA MET A 165 -4.63 -37.40 16.90
C MET A 165 -3.19 -36.94 16.71
N PRO A 166 -2.91 -35.87 15.92
CA PRO A 166 -1.56 -35.35 15.78
C PRO A 166 -0.98 -34.98 17.16
N PRO A 167 0.23 -35.44 17.51
CA PRO A 167 0.83 -35.17 18.84
C PRO A 167 1.08 -33.68 19.08
N ASP A 168 1.10 -32.87 18.02
CA ASP A 168 1.49 -31.45 18.05
C ASP A 168 0.34 -30.45 17.97
N ILE A 169 -0.91 -30.85 18.26
CA ILE A 169 -2.11 -29.98 18.18
C ILE A 169 -1.92 -28.66 18.95
N LEU A 170 -1.43 -28.74 20.20
CA LEU A 170 -1.17 -27.56 21.01
C LEU A 170 -0.10 -26.65 20.42
N ALA A 171 0.90 -27.23 19.74
CA ALA A 171 1.91 -26.47 19.03
C ALA A 171 1.32 -25.72 17.83
N HIS A 172 0.42 -26.35 17.08
CA HIS A 172 -0.28 -25.71 15.95
C HIS A 172 -1.25 -24.60 16.40
N ILE A 173 -1.96 -24.81 17.52
CA ILE A 173 -2.83 -23.77 18.11
C ILE A 173 -1.97 -22.56 18.52
N ARG A 174 -0.85 -22.80 19.22
CA ARG A 174 0.06 -21.74 19.65
C ARG A 174 0.66 -20.99 18.44
N GLU A 175 1.19 -21.71 17.46
CA GLU A 175 1.75 -21.12 16.23
C GLU A 175 0.72 -20.25 15.50
N SER A 176 -0.53 -20.69 15.44
CA SER A 176 -1.61 -19.94 14.83
C SER A 176 -1.95 -18.68 15.63
N GLY A 177 -1.96 -18.76 16.97
CA GLY A 177 -2.13 -17.61 17.86
C GLY A 177 -1.00 -16.58 17.72
N GLU A 178 0.26 -17.05 17.66
CA GLU A 178 1.43 -16.19 17.44
C GLU A 178 1.36 -15.48 16.07
N LYS A 179 0.90 -16.17 15.02
CA LYS A 179 0.67 -15.57 13.69
C LYS A 179 -0.38 -14.44 13.75
N ILE A 180 -1.51 -14.67 14.41
CA ILE A 180 -2.55 -13.62 14.57
C ILE A 180 -1.99 -12.44 15.35
N HIS A 181 -1.29 -12.69 16.46
CA HIS A 181 -0.70 -11.63 17.27
C HIS A 181 0.28 -10.77 16.46
N ALA A 182 1.16 -11.40 15.66
CA ALA A 182 2.11 -10.69 14.79
C ALA A 182 1.39 -9.86 13.71
N LEU A 183 0.30 -10.37 13.11
CA LEU A 183 -0.51 -9.66 12.15
C LEU A 183 -1.14 -8.40 12.76
N VAL A 184 -1.79 -8.53 13.92
CA VAL A 184 -2.42 -7.40 14.63
C VAL A 184 -1.40 -6.36 15.06
N SER A 185 -0.25 -6.80 15.62
CA SER A 185 0.83 -5.90 16.01
C SER A 185 1.36 -5.10 14.83
N ASN A 186 1.63 -5.75 13.70
CA ASN A 186 2.08 -5.07 12.49
C ASN A 186 1.04 -4.05 11.97
N PHE A 187 -0.25 -4.36 12.07
CA PHE A 187 -1.32 -3.42 11.70
C PHE A 187 -1.35 -2.17 12.59
N LEU A 188 -1.27 -2.37 13.92
CA LEU A 188 -1.26 -1.26 14.86
C LEU A 188 -0.05 -0.34 14.65
N ASP A 189 1.10 -0.91 14.30
CA ASP A 189 2.30 -0.11 14.05
C ASP A 189 2.21 0.69 12.76
N VAL A 190 1.72 0.10 11.67
CA VAL A 190 1.46 0.86 10.44
C VAL A 190 0.50 2.00 10.71
N SER A 191 -0.57 1.76 11.47
CA SER A 191 -1.53 2.78 11.86
C SER A 191 -0.87 3.92 12.67
N ARG A 192 0.03 3.59 13.62
CA ARG A 192 0.79 4.58 14.41
C ARG A 192 1.77 5.36 13.54
N ILE A 193 2.47 4.68 12.64
CA ILE A 193 3.40 5.29 11.68
C ILE A 193 2.65 6.27 10.76
N GLU A 194 1.52 5.87 10.19
CA GLU A 194 0.71 6.74 9.32
C GLU A 194 0.15 7.97 10.04
N ALA A 195 -0.19 7.82 11.32
CA ALA A 195 -0.63 8.93 12.15
C ALA A 195 0.51 9.83 12.62
N GLY A 196 1.77 9.58 12.21
CA GLY A 196 2.94 10.32 12.69
C GLY A 196 3.22 10.12 14.18
N ARG A 197 2.72 9.05 14.79
CA ARG A 197 2.77 8.78 16.23
C ARG A 197 3.82 7.74 16.62
N LEU A 198 4.80 7.49 15.77
CA LEU A 198 5.94 6.65 16.13
C LEU A 198 6.83 7.43 17.10
N VAL A 199 6.69 7.15 18.40
CA VAL A 199 7.54 7.69 19.46
C VAL A 199 8.59 6.66 19.80
N LEU A 200 9.88 7.03 19.76
CA LEU A 200 11.01 6.16 20.09
C LEU A 200 11.48 6.44 21.52
N ASP A 201 11.63 5.40 22.33
CA ASP A 201 12.31 5.46 23.62
C ASP A 201 13.81 5.19 23.42
N ARG A 202 14.53 6.24 23.01
CA ARG A 202 15.96 6.16 22.68
C ARG A 202 16.82 6.14 23.93
N ARG A 203 17.63 5.10 24.06
CA ARG A 203 18.59 4.90 25.14
C ARG A 203 19.95 4.46 24.59
N LEU A 204 20.96 4.42 25.44
CA LEU A 204 22.23 3.82 25.08
C LEU A 204 22.08 2.29 25.12
N VAL A 205 22.19 1.64 23.96
CA VAL A 205 21.88 0.22 23.77
C VAL A 205 23.10 -0.56 23.28
N ASP A 206 23.31 -1.75 23.82
CA ASP A 206 24.18 -2.77 23.25
C ASP A 206 23.48 -3.47 22.08
N LEU A 207 23.72 -2.97 20.89
CA LEU A 207 23.11 -3.52 19.67
C LEU A 207 23.56 -4.97 19.40
N GLY A 208 24.75 -5.36 19.86
CA GLY A 208 25.21 -6.75 19.75
C GLY A 208 24.33 -7.72 20.54
N GLY A 209 23.98 -7.33 21.79
CA GLY A 209 23.05 -8.07 22.63
C GLY A 209 21.65 -8.17 22.02
N VAL A 210 21.12 -7.07 21.49
CA VAL A 210 19.82 -7.04 20.80
C VAL A 210 19.80 -7.99 19.60
N VAL A 211 20.83 -7.97 18.77
CA VAL A 211 20.96 -8.87 17.62
C VAL A 211 21.00 -10.33 18.06
N ALA A 212 21.79 -10.65 19.09
CA ALA A 212 21.90 -12.03 19.60
C ALA A 212 20.54 -12.52 20.10
N GLN A 213 19.82 -11.73 20.87
CA GLN A 213 18.49 -12.05 21.38
C GLN A 213 17.47 -12.27 20.25
N ALA A 214 17.41 -11.35 19.27
CA ALA A 214 16.50 -11.47 18.14
C ALA A 214 16.79 -12.73 17.29
N VAL A 215 18.04 -13.11 17.12
CA VAL A 215 18.44 -14.33 16.40
C VAL A 215 18.05 -15.57 17.20
N ASP A 216 18.27 -15.59 18.52
CA ASP A 216 17.95 -16.73 19.39
C ASP A 216 16.43 -17.03 19.35
N GLN A 217 15.58 -16.02 19.35
CA GLN A 217 14.12 -16.19 19.20
C GLN A 217 13.73 -16.93 17.90
N HIS A 218 14.56 -16.84 16.86
CA HIS A 218 14.32 -17.48 15.56
C HIS A 218 15.03 -18.84 15.43
N ALA A 219 15.86 -19.24 16.38
CA ALA A 219 16.69 -20.45 16.30
C ALA A 219 15.86 -21.73 16.14
N TRP A 220 14.73 -21.81 16.87
CA TRP A 220 13.83 -22.96 16.73
C TRP A 220 13.21 -23.07 15.33
N SER A 221 12.72 -21.95 14.77
CA SER A 221 12.14 -21.92 13.43
C SER A 221 13.14 -22.29 12.34
N ALA A 222 14.39 -21.81 12.46
CA ALA A 222 15.47 -22.15 11.56
C ALA A 222 15.80 -23.66 11.62
N ARG A 223 15.96 -24.24 12.83
CA ARG A 223 16.21 -25.67 13.04
C ARG A 223 15.08 -26.53 12.47
N ARG A 224 13.82 -26.18 12.75
CA ARG A 224 12.66 -26.91 12.22
C ARG A 224 12.64 -26.94 10.69
N LYS A 225 13.13 -25.87 10.04
CA LYS A 225 13.24 -25.79 8.59
C LYS A 225 14.54 -26.40 8.03
N GLY A 226 15.45 -26.87 8.88
CA GLY A 226 16.75 -27.41 8.48
C GLY A 226 17.70 -26.36 7.93
N LEU A 227 17.68 -25.15 8.48
CA LEU A 227 18.57 -24.04 8.09
C LEU A 227 19.71 -23.87 9.08
N GLU A 228 20.88 -23.51 8.58
CA GLU A 228 21.99 -23.02 9.41
C GLU A 228 21.76 -21.54 9.73
N LEU A 229 21.59 -21.22 11.02
CA LEU A 229 21.46 -19.85 11.52
C LEU A 229 22.66 -19.49 12.37
N SER A 230 23.41 -18.46 11.98
CA SER A 230 24.64 -18.06 12.68
C SER A 230 24.71 -16.55 12.89
N VAL A 231 25.40 -16.17 13.99
CA VAL A 231 25.72 -14.76 14.31
C VAL A 231 27.24 -14.62 14.36
N GLU A 232 27.74 -13.64 13.63
CA GLU A 232 29.15 -13.23 13.68
C GLU A 232 29.19 -11.83 14.34
N PRO A 233 29.42 -11.76 15.66
CA PRO A 233 29.43 -10.49 16.37
C PRO A 233 30.71 -9.70 16.07
N GLY A 234 30.57 -8.49 15.57
CA GLY A 234 31.66 -7.51 15.55
C GLY A 234 31.70 -6.69 16.85
N ARG A 235 32.83 -6.04 17.12
CA ARG A 235 32.91 -5.08 18.21
C ARG A 235 32.15 -3.82 17.83
N LEU A 236 31.05 -3.54 18.54
CA LEU A 236 30.20 -2.37 18.34
C LEU A 236 30.35 -1.39 19.49
N PRO A 237 30.36 -0.08 19.24
CA PRO A 237 30.07 0.90 20.29
C PRO A 237 28.61 0.78 20.70
N ALA A 238 28.28 1.22 21.90
CA ALA A 238 26.89 1.45 22.26
C ALA A 238 26.30 2.56 21.40
N VAL A 239 25.06 2.38 20.95
CA VAL A 239 24.34 3.32 20.09
C VAL A 239 23.10 3.87 20.77
N VAL A 240 22.70 5.09 20.43
CA VAL A 240 21.45 5.69 20.94
C VAL A 240 20.29 5.18 20.09
N ALA A 241 19.55 4.20 20.63
CA ALA A 241 18.44 3.56 19.92
C ALA A 241 17.31 3.15 20.87
N ASP A 242 16.19 2.78 20.31
CA ASP A 242 15.10 2.09 21.01
C ASP A 242 15.34 0.58 20.85
N GLU A 243 15.66 -0.07 21.97
CA GLU A 243 16.01 -1.48 22.02
C GLU A 243 14.91 -2.38 21.43
N SER A 244 13.67 -2.14 21.84
CA SER A 244 12.51 -2.93 21.40
C SER A 244 12.25 -2.79 19.91
N GLN A 245 12.41 -1.59 19.37
CA GLN A 245 12.25 -1.33 17.95
C GLN A 245 13.41 -1.92 17.13
N MET A 246 14.63 -1.91 17.65
CA MET A 246 15.78 -2.56 17.00
C MET A 246 15.65 -4.08 16.99
N GLU A 247 15.23 -4.69 18.11
CA GLU A 247 14.92 -6.13 18.17
C GLU A 247 13.89 -6.51 17.08
N ARG A 248 12.87 -5.68 16.93
CA ARG A 248 11.84 -5.89 15.91
C ARG A 248 12.37 -5.74 14.48
N VAL A 249 13.26 -4.77 14.21
CA VAL A 249 13.92 -4.63 12.91
C VAL A 249 14.68 -5.90 12.57
N VAL A 250 15.55 -6.36 13.49
CA VAL A 250 16.35 -7.57 13.29
C VAL A 250 15.44 -8.79 13.12
N GLY A 251 14.43 -8.96 13.97
CA GLY A 251 13.46 -10.05 13.88
C GLY A 251 12.74 -10.11 12.53
N ASN A 252 12.30 -8.96 11.99
CA ASN A 252 11.70 -8.89 10.67
C ASN A 252 12.66 -9.32 9.55
N LEU A 253 13.92 -8.92 9.62
CA LEU A 253 14.93 -9.31 8.62
C LEU A 253 15.29 -10.78 8.71
N VAL A 254 15.54 -11.30 9.92
CA VAL A 254 15.87 -12.71 10.17
C VAL A 254 14.68 -13.60 9.82
N GLY A 255 13.47 -13.22 10.22
CA GLY A 255 12.24 -13.95 9.87
C GLY A 255 12.04 -14.05 8.36
N ASN A 256 12.27 -12.95 7.61
CA ASN A 256 12.24 -12.97 6.14
C ASN A 256 13.34 -13.88 5.56
N ALA A 257 14.58 -13.81 6.06
CA ALA A 257 15.66 -14.65 5.61
C ALA A 257 15.32 -16.14 5.77
N ILE A 258 14.83 -16.56 6.95
CA ILE A 258 14.38 -17.92 7.20
C ILE A 258 13.24 -18.31 6.27
N LYS A 259 12.28 -17.43 6.07
CA LYS A 259 11.11 -17.68 5.24
C LYS A 259 11.48 -17.98 3.79
N TYR A 260 12.38 -17.20 3.19
CA TYR A 260 12.73 -17.26 1.77
C TYR A 260 13.93 -18.15 1.44
N THR A 261 14.58 -18.74 2.43
CA THR A 261 15.65 -19.73 2.25
C THR A 261 15.08 -21.15 2.25
N ALA A 262 15.47 -21.97 1.30
CA ALA A 262 15.06 -23.38 1.24
C ALA A 262 15.79 -24.22 2.33
N ALA A 263 15.23 -25.37 2.67
CA ALA A 263 15.87 -26.31 3.59
C ALA A 263 17.30 -26.65 3.11
N GLY A 264 18.24 -26.78 4.05
CA GLY A 264 19.67 -26.96 3.78
C GLY A 264 20.43 -25.67 3.46
N GLY A 265 19.75 -24.52 3.42
CA GLY A 265 20.39 -23.21 3.24
C GLY A 265 20.89 -22.59 4.55
N ALA A 266 21.45 -21.39 4.45
CA ALA A 266 22.05 -20.67 5.57
C ALA A 266 21.53 -19.24 5.69
N VAL A 267 21.39 -18.77 6.94
CA VAL A 267 21.13 -17.39 7.30
C VAL A 267 22.24 -16.94 8.25
N ARG A 268 22.92 -15.86 7.89
CA ARG A 268 24.04 -15.31 8.66
C ARG A 268 23.76 -13.87 9.01
N VAL A 269 23.92 -13.54 10.30
CA VAL A 269 23.78 -12.17 10.80
C VAL A 269 25.17 -11.69 11.22
N THR A 270 25.62 -10.58 10.64
CA THR A 270 26.90 -9.97 10.97
C THR A 270 26.69 -8.57 11.51
N THR A 271 27.48 -8.19 12.50
CA THR A 271 27.49 -6.84 13.04
C THR A 271 28.87 -6.21 12.83
N GLY A 272 28.93 -4.91 12.59
CA GLY A 272 30.18 -4.23 12.31
C GLY A 272 30.10 -2.72 12.38
N ARG A 273 31.17 -2.06 11.93
CA ARG A 273 31.23 -0.59 11.78
C ARG A 273 31.75 -0.23 10.40
N GLN A 274 31.08 0.67 9.72
CA GLN A 274 31.48 1.16 8.41
C GLN A 274 31.19 2.65 8.28
N ASN A 275 32.20 3.46 7.89
CA ASN A 275 32.06 4.89 7.59
C ASN A 275 31.31 5.69 8.68
N GLY A 276 31.61 5.46 9.97
CA GLY A 276 30.97 6.17 11.09
C GLY A 276 29.57 5.65 11.44
N HIS A 277 29.10 4.57 10.81
CA HIS A 277 27.83 3.91 11.13
C HIS A 277 28.09 2.53 11.76
N VAL A 278 27.23 2.16 12.68
CA VAL A 278 27.10 0.78 13.12
C VAL A 278 26.23 0.03 12.12
N THR A 279 26.64 -1.18 11.76
CA THR A 279 25.95 -1.99 10.74
C THR A 279 25.47 -3.31 11.32
N VAL A 280 24.26 -3.72 10.92
CA VAL A 280 23.72 -5.07 11.11
C VAL A 280 23.33 -5.59 9.74
N ALA A 281 23.99 -6.65 9.28
CA ALA A 281 23.69 -7.27 7.99
C ALA A 281 23.12 -8.67 8.18
N VAL A 282 21.98 -8.95 7.54
CA VAL A 282 21.34 -10.27 7.49
C VAL A 282 21.48 -10.79 6.08
N ARG A 283 22.27 -11.85 5.91
CA ARG A 283 22.50 -12.52 4.63
C ARG A 283 21.82 -13.87 4.61
N ASP A 284 21.12 -14.16 3.53
CA ASP A 284 20.50 -15.44 3.26
C ASP A 284 21.02 -16.08 1.96
N THR A 285 20.92 -17.40 1.86
CA THR A 285 21.20 -18.18 0.65
C THR A 285 19.91 -18.56 -0.07
N GLY A 286 18.86 -17.73 0.07
CA GLY A 286 17.55 -17.98 -0.50
C GLY A 286 17.47 -17.74 -2.00
N ARG A 287 16.23 -17.68 -2.47
CA ARG A 287 15.93 -17.52 -3.91
C ARG A 287 16.37 -16.17 -4.51
N GLY A 288 16.71 -15.21 -3.70
CA GLY A 288 17.02 -13.84 -4.13
C GLY A 288 15.82 -13.07 -4.67
N ILE A 289 16.06 -11.82 -5.10
CA ILE A 289 15.05 -10.85 -5.51
C ILE A 289 15.42 -10.32 -6.89
N PRO A 290 14.49 -10.30 -7.86
CA PRO A 290 14.72 -9.70 -9.17
C PRO A 290 14.99 -8.19 -9.08
N ALA A 291 15.89 -7.67 -9.93
CA ALA A 291 16.31 -6.27 -9.89
C ALA A 291 15.16 -5.27 -10.03
N HIS A 292 14.13 -5.60 -10.82
CA HIS A 292 12.96 -4.73 -11.00
C HIS A 292 12.04 -4.64 -9.78
N GLU A 293 12.15 -5.57 -8.81
CA GLU A 293 11.39 -5.55 -7.56
C GLU A 293 12.11 -4.78 -6.44
N LEU A 294 13.44 -4.61 -6.53
CA LEU A 294 14.24 -3.96 -5.48
C LEU A 294 13.77 -2.54 -5.12
N PRO A 295 13.42 -1.65 -6.08
CA PRO A 295 12.95 -0.30 -5.78
C PRO A 295 11.66 -0.28 -4.96
N HIS A 296 10.82 -1.30 -5.12
CA HIS A 296 9.49 -1.39 -4.53
C HIS A 296 9.43 -2.25 -3.26
N LEU A 297 10.55 -2.85 -2.86
CA LEU A 297 10.59 -3.86 -1.80
C LEU A 297 10.15 -3.33 -0.43
N PHE A 298 10.36 -2.05 -0.18
CA PHE A 298 10.02 -1.37 1.08
C PHE A 298 8.68 -0.63 1.02
N GLU A 299 7.93 -0.74 -0.08
CA GLU A 299 6.59 -0.18 -0.19
C GLU A 299 5.61 -0.98 0.68
N LYS A 300 4.60 -0.29 1.21
CA LYS A 300 3.54 -0.92 2.00
C LYS A 300 2.80 -1.97 1.17
N PHE A 301 2.54 -3.13 1.79
CA PHE A 301 1.75 -4.21 1.18
C PHE A 301 2.39 -4.84 -0.06
N ARG A 302 3.62 -4.47 -0.37
CA ARG A 302 4.34 -5.03 -1.51
C ARG A 302 4.79 -6.46 -1.21
N ARG A 303 4.47 -7.34 -2.14
CA ARG A 303 4.92 -8.73 -2.14
C ARG A 303 5.53 -9.02 -3.50
N VAL A 304 6.71 -9.61 -3.53
CA VAL A 304 7.29 -10.12 -4.78
C VAL A 304 6.34 -11.18 -5.32
N ARG A 305 5.74 -10.93 -6.49
CA ARG A 305 4.83 -11.87 -7.14
C ARG A 305 5.60 -13.13 -7.51
N ASP A 306 5.31 -14.23 -6.86
CA ASP A 306 5.89 -15.53 -7.16
C ASP A 306 4.81 -16.58 -7.35
N LYS A 307 5.15 -17.63 -8.16
CA LYS A 307 4.29 -18.81 -8.39
C LYS A 307 4.02 -19.60 -7.10
N HIS A 308 4.91 -19.50 -6.10
CA HIS A 308 4.73 -20.08 -4.78
C HIS A 308 4.16 -19.03 -3.83
N ARG A 309 2.88 -19.16 -3.52
CA ARG A 309 2.08 -18.30 -2.63
C ARG A 309 2.67 -18.24 -1.22
N THR A 310 3.82 -17.53 -1.06
CA THR A 310 4.51 -17.42 0.24
C THR A 310 3.72 -16.49 1.15
N GLU A 311 3.26 -16.98 2.29
CA GLU A 311 2.49 -16.24 3.30
C GLU A 311 3.21 -14.98 3.79
N GLY A 312 2.48 -13.89 4.08
CA GLY A 312 3.00 -12.68 4.73
C GLY A 312 2.33 -11.40 4.26
N THR A 313 2.24 -10.43 5.16
CA THR A 313 1.51 -9.16 4.98
C THR A 313 2.18 -8.14 4.06
N GLY A 314 3.46 -8.29 3.75
CA GLY A 314 4.23 -7.26 3.04
C GLY A 314 4.49 -5.99 3.87
N LEU A 315 4.33 -6.07 5.20
CA LEU A 315 4.52 -4.93 6.11
C LEU A 315 5.88 -4.94 6.82
N GLY A 316 6.49 -6.11 7.03
CA GLY A 316 7.69 -6.25 7.85
C GLY A 316 8.85 -5.39 7.37
N LEU A 317 9.14 -5.37 6.06
CA LEU A 317 10.22 -4.55 5.50
C LEU A 317 9.90 -3.05 5.53
N PHE A 318 8.66 -2.66 5.28
CA PHE A 318 8.21 -1.28 5.42
C PHE A 318 8.39 -0.79 6.87
N ILE A 319 7.95 -1.58 7.86
CA ILE A 319 8.10 -1.27 9.29
C ILE A 319 9.58 -1.17 9.65
N ALA A 320 10.41 -2.14 9.24
CA ALA A 320 11.83 -2.14 9.49
C ALA A 320 12.51 -0.87 8.94
N LYS A 321 12.20 -0.50 7.70
CA LYS A 321 12.72 0.73 7.08
C LYS A 321 12.31 1.97 7.86
N THR A 322 11.01 2.10 8.20
CA THR A 322 10.51 3.28 8.92
C THR A 322 11.14 3.42 10.31
N ILE A 323 11.33 2.32 11.03
CA ILE A 323 11.99 2.34 12.34
C ILE A 323 13.45 2.78 12.19
N VAL A 324 14.18 2.23 11.22
CA VAL A 324 15.59 2.58 10.97
C VAL A 324 15.72 4.05 10.57
N GLU A 325 14.87 4.55 9.67
CA GLU A 325 14.83 5.96 9.26
C GLU A 325 14.48 6.88 10.44
N ALA A 326 13.55 6.48 11.30
CA ALA A 326 13.22 7.22 12.52
C ALA A 326 14.41 7.29 13.50
N HIS A 327 15.38 6.36 13.44
CA HIS A 327 16.64 6.42 14.19
C HIS A 327 17.74 7.24 13.48
N GLY A 328 17.43 7.86 12.32
CA GLY A 328 18.41 8.59 11.50
C GLY A 328 19.33 7.70 10.69
N GLY A 329 18.99 6.42 10.59
CA GLY A 329 19.70 5.41 9.81
C GLY A 329 19.09 5.16 8.44
N HIS A 330 19.59 4.14 7.77
CA HIS A 330 19.01 3.67 6.51
C HIS A 330 19.22 2.17 6.32
N ILE A 331 18.38 1.56 5.47
CA ILE A 331 18.46 0.14 5.12
C ILE A 331 18.88 0.00 3.65
N ARG A 332 19.81 -0.93 3.38
CA ARG A 332 20.24 -1.31 2.02
C ARG A 332 19.91 -2.75 1.74
N VAL A 333 19.71 -3.09 0.48
CA VAL A 333 19.50 -4.46 0.03
C VAL A 333 20.38 -4.73 -1.19
N GLU A 334 21.05 -5.88 -1.16
CA GLU A 334 21.79 -6.44 -2.28
C GLU A 334 21.25 -7.84 -2.54
N SER A 335 20.77 -8.11 -3.74
CA SER A 335 20.18 -9.40 -4.06
C SER A 335 20.20 -9.67 -5.56
N ALA A 336 20.33 -10.94 -5.91
CA ALA A 336 20.16 -11.42 -7.28
C ALA A 336 19.41 -12.77 -7.26
N PRO A 337 18.59 -13.05 -8.28
CA PRO A 337 17.88 -14.33 -8.38
C PRO A 337 18.83 -15.52 -8.26
N GLY A 338 18.53 -16.45 -7.33
CA GLY A 338 19.32 -17.65 -7.05
C GLY A 338 20.61 -17.43 -6.23
N ALA A 339 20.96 -16.18 -5.90
CA ALA A 339 22.17 -15.88 -5.11
C ALA A 339 21.88 -15.48 -3.66
N GLY A 340 20.61 -15.46 -3.26
CA GLY A 340 20.17 -14.99 -1.95
C GLY A 340 20.08 -13.48 -1.86
N SER A 341 19.93 -12.96 -0.64
CA SER A 341 19.83 -11.54 -0.36
C SER A 341 20.68 -11.14 0.85
N THR A 342 21.10 -9.88 0.86
CA THR A 342 21.76 -9.26 2.01
C THR A 342 21.05 -7.95 2.33
N PHE A 343 20.45 -7.88 3.52
CA PHE A 343 19.85 -6.67 4.05
C PHE A 343 20.78 -6.06 5.09
N THR A 344 21.18 -4.81 4.90
CA THR A 344 22.10 -4.11 5.79
C THR A 344 21.43 -2.88 6.39
N VAL A 345 21.29 -2.87 7.71
CA VAL A 345 20.88 -1.73 8.52
C VAL A 345 22.12 -0.92 8.85
N LEU A 346 22.06 0.39 8.67
CA LEU A 346 23.12 1.34 9.02
C LEU A 346 22.53 2.37 10.01
N LEU A 347 23.10 2.46 11.21
CA LEU A 347 22.70 3.42 12.23
C LEU A 347 23.86 4.39 12.51
N PRO A 348 23.59 5.67 12.80
CA PRO A 348 24.60 6.58 13.29
C PRO A 348 25.27 6.02 14.55
N ALA A 349 26.62 6.12 14.64
CA ALA A 349 27.42 5.60 15.76
C ALA A 349 27.56 6.65 16.86
#